data_7c5c2e7714ce94113388296dc15efca0
#
_entry.id   7c5c2e7714ce94113388296dc15efca0
#
_cell.length_a   1.000
_cell.length_b   1.000
_cell.length_c   1.000
_cell.angle_alpha   90.00
_cell.angle_beta   90.00
_cell.angle_gamma   90.00
#
_symmetry.space_group_name_H-M   'P 1'
#
loop_
_entity.id
_entity.type
_entity.pdbx_description
1 polymer ?
#
loop_
_entity_poly.entity_id
_entity_poly.type
_entity_poly.pdbx_seq_one_letter_code
_entity_poly.pdbx_strand_id
1 'polypeptide(L)' 'MAQIRIDDKEFNTDEFSDSAKEQYRSLQFVQSEINRLEGTLAIHKTASLAYSRALKEILES' A
#
# COMPACT_ATOMS: atom_id res chain seq x y z
N MET A 1 8.97 17.32 -14.38
CA MET A 1 7.56 17.77 -14.31
C MET A 1 6.68 16.61 -13.92
N ALA A 2 6.18 16.64 -12.72
CA ALA A 2 5.29 15.60 -12.26
C ALA A 2 3.91 16.20 -11.98
N GLN A 3 2.89 15.46 -12.34
CA GLN A 3 1.52 15.83 -12.03
C GLN A 3 0.93 14.76 -11.12
N ILE A 4 0.14 15.20 -10.17
CA ILE A 4 -0.59 14.29 -9.29
C ILE A 4 -2.08 14.59 -9.41
N ARG A 5 -2.89 13.57 -9.15
CA ARG A 5 -4.34 13.69 -9.19
C ARG A 5 -4.90 13.44 -7.80
N ILE A 6 -5.68 14.40 -7.32
CA ILE A 6 -6.38 14.29 -6.04
C ILE A 6 -7.83 14.69 -6.29
N ASP A 7 -8.77 13.79 -5.96
CA ASP A 7 -10.21 14.01 -6.15
C ASP A 7 -10.56 14.47 -7.56
N ASP A 8 -9.98 13.80 -8.57
CA ASP A 8 -10.19 14.07 -9.99
C ASP A 8 -9.64 15.39 -10.48
N LYS A 9 -8.83 16.06 -9.67
CA LYS A 9 -8.13 17.28 -10.08
C LYS A 9 -6.64 17.00 -10.22
N GLU A 10 -6.05 17.52 -11.29
CA GLU A 10 -4.63 17.41 -11.53
C GLU A 10 -3.90 18.64 -11.01
N PHE A 11 -2.78 18.41 -10.35
CA PHE A 11 -1.92 19.48 -9.84
C PHE A 11 -0.50 19.25 -10.33
N ASN A 12 0.17 20.35 -10.64
CA ASN A 12 1.57 20.32 -11.05
C ASN A 12 2.45 20.47 -9.81
N THR A 13 3.29 19.48 -9.54
CA THR A 13 4.15 19.49 -8.35
C THR A 13 5.17 20.63 -8.37
N ASP A 14 5.53 21.12 -9.56
CA ASP A 14 6.47 22.23 -9.68
C ASP A 14 5.91 23.54 -9.11
N GLU A 15 4.60 23.65 -8.99
CA GLU A 15 3.93 24.85 -8.50
C GLU A 15 3.59 24.78 -7.01
N PHE A 16 4.02 23.72 -6.34
CA PHE A 16 3.69 23.53 -4.94
C PHE A 16 4.40 24.53 -4.04
N SER A 17 3.66 25.10 -3.10
CA SER A 17 4.23 25.86 -2.00
C SER A 17 5.04 24.93 -1.09
N ASP A 18 5.80 25.49 -0.16
CA ASP A 18 6.56 24.67 0.79
C ASP A 18 5.64 23.79 1.64
N SER A 19 4.49 24.34 2.05
CA SER A 19 3.50 23.55 2.80
C SER A 19 2.96 22.40 1.97
N ALA A 20 2.68 22.64 0.70
CA ALA A 20 2.20 21.60 -0.20
C ALA A 20 3.25 20.51 -0.43
N LYS A 21 4.52 20.90 -0.54
CA LYS A 21 5.62 19.94 -0.69
C LYS A 21 5.75 19.03 0.52
N GLU A 22 5.60 19.58 1.71
CA GLU A 22 5.65 18.78 2.94
C GLU A 22 4.53 17.76 2.98
N GLN A 23 3.31 18.16 2.66
CA GLN A 23 2.18 17.26 2.62
C GLN A 23 2.36 16.20 1.54
N TYR A 24 2.91 16.57 0.40
CA TYR A 24 3.16 15.64 -0.69
C TYR A 24 4.17 14.56 -0.26
N ARG A 25 5.25 14.94 0.42
CA ARG A 25 6.24 13.98 0.93
C ARG A 25 5.60 13.01 1.91
N SER A 26 4.76 13.52 2.81
CA SER A 26 4.05 12.69 3.77
C SER A 26 3.11 11.71 3.06
N LEU A 27 2.42 12.17 2.03
CA LEU A 27 1.55 11.30 1.24
C LEU A 27 2.33 10.20 0.54
N GLN A 28 3.47 10.55 -0.05
CA GLN A 28 4.33 9.55 -0.71
C GLN A 28 4.83 8.51 0.27
N PHE A 29 5.24 8.94 1.46
CA PHE A 29 5.69 8.03 2.49
C PHE A 29 4.57 7.07 2.90
N VAL A 30 3.38 7.60 3.18
CA VAL A 30 2.24 6.79 3.60
C VAL A 30 1.85 5.80 2.51
N GLN A 31 1.84 6.21 1.25
CA GLN A 31 1.50 5.32 0.15
C GLN A 31 2.52 4.19 -0.01
N SER A 32 3.79 4.52 0.17
CA SER A 32 4.85 3.52 0.17
C SER A 32 4.63 2.49 1.29
N GLU A 33 4.24 2.95 2.49
CA GLU A 33 3.96 2.09 3.61
C GLU A 33 2.72 1.22 3.36
N ILE A 34 1.69 1.76 2.74
CA ILE A 34 0.50 1.00 2.38
C ILE A 34 0.88 -0.14 1.43
N ASN A 35 1.68 0.16 0.40
CA ASN A 35 2.11 -0.86 -0.56
C ASN A 35 2.90 -1.97 0.14
N ARG A 36 3.78 -1.61 1.06
CA ARG A 36 4.56 -2.57 1.82
C ARG A 36 3.66 -3.45 2.68
N LEU A 37 2.70 -2.84 3.37
CA LEU A 37 1.76 -3.57 4.22
C LEU A 37 0.83 -4.49 3.41
N GLU A 38 0.40 -4.05 2.24
CA GLU A 38 -0.41 -4.88 1.36
C GLU A 38 0.37 -6.11 0.89
N GLY A 39 1.66 -5.93 0.56
CA GLY A 39 2.53 -7.05 0.22
C GLY A 39 2.68 -8.03 1.37
N THR A 40 2.91 -7.51 2.58
CA THR A 40 3.02 -8.32 3.78
C THR A 40 1.72 -9.07 4.06
N LEU A 41 0.58 -8.39 3.89
CA LEU A 41 -0.73 -9.01 4.07
C LEU A 41 -0.95 -10.14 3.08
N ALA A 42 -0.58 -9.96 1.82
CA ALA A 42 -0.71 -11.00 0.80
C ALA A 42 0.08 -12.26 1.16
N ILE A 43 1.31 -12.08 1.67
CA ILE A 43 2.15 -13.18 2.12
C ILE A 43 1.47 -13.94 3.25
N HIS A 44 0.92 -13.22 4.22
CA HIS A 44 0.25 -13.84 5.36
C HIS A 44 -1.04 -14.55 4.96
N LYS A 45 -1.78 -14.02 3.99
CA LYS A 45 -2.97 -14.69 3.48
C LYS A 45 -2.62 -16.02 2.81
N THR A 46 -1.54 -16.03 2.03
CA THR A 46 -1.06 -17.26 1.39
C THR A 46 -0.64 -18.28 2.44
N ALA A 47 0.09 -17.85 3.45
CA ALA A 47 0.51 -18.73 4.55
C ALA A 47 -0.69 -19.28 5.30
N SER A 48 -1.70 -18.45 5.54
CA SER A 48 -2.93 -18.86 6.22
C SER A 48 -3.63 -19.99 5.46
N LEU A 49 -3.73 -19.85 4.14
CA LEU A 49 -4.32 -20.90 3.30
C LEU A 49 -3.52 -22.20 3.37
N ALA A 50 -2.20 -22.10 3.30
CA ALA A 50 -1.34 -23.28 3.35
C ALA A 50 -1.47 -24.00 4.69
N TYR A 51 -1.46 -23.26 5.78
CA TYR A 51 -1.59 -23.84 7.12
C TYR A 51 -2.99 -24.44 7.34
N SER A 52 -4.03 -23.80 6.82
CA SER A 52 -5.38 -24.32 6.92
C SER A 52 -5.51 -25.66 6.20
N ARG A 53 -4.92 -25.78 5.00
CA ARG A 53 -4.92 -27.04 4.26
C ARG A 53 -4.16 -28.14 4.98
N ALA A 54 -3.00 -27.78 5.52
CA ALA A 54 -2.19 -28.75 6.26
C ALA A 54 -2.94 -29.25 7.49
N LEU A 55 -3.58 -28.35 8.22
CA LEU A 55 -4.36 -28.70 9.39
C LEU A 55 -5.53 -29.60 9.02
N LYS A 56 -6.24 -29.28 7.95
CA LYS A 56 -7.37 -30.07 7.48
C LYS A 56 -6.94 -31.47 7.13
N GLU A 57 -5.82 -31.66 6.43
CA GLU A 57 -5.30 -32.95 6.08
C GLU A 57 -4.98 -33.79 7.32
N ILE A 58 -4.37 -33.18 8.32
CA ILE A 58 -4.05 -33.89 9.57
C ILE A 58 -5.33 -34.34 10.30
N LEU A 59 -6.33 -33.45 10.36
CA LEU A 59 -7.57 -33.75 11.06
C LEU A 59 -8.43 -34.78 10.36
N GLU A 60 -8.31 -34.91 9.04
CA GLU A 60 -9.09 -35.83 8.25
C GLU A 60 -8.38 -37.17 8.00
N SER A 61 -7.14 -37.28 8.38
CA SER A 61 -6.38 -38.54 8.16
C SER A 61 -6.64 -39.59 9.23
#